data_5e732686f48c8e7f8bb832a3e39bf491
#
_entry.id   5e732686f48c8e7f8bb832a3e39bf491
#
_cell.length_a   1.000
_cell.length_b   1.000
_cell.length_c   1.000
_cell.angle_alpha   90.00
_cell.angle_beta   90.00
_cell.angle_gamma   90.00
#
_symmetry.space_group_name_H-M   'P 1'
#
loop_
_entity.id
_entity.type
_entity.pdbx_description
1 polymer ?
#
loop_
_entity_poly.entity_id
_entity_poly.type
_entity_poly.pdbx_seq_one_letter_code
_entity_poly.pdbx_strand_id
1 'polypeptide(L)'
;MASILGIQLLLLATLTKAEDVNPESNANSWLGGLEKADVNSEEVQRAVEYAVGYHNQVHDNDAYIDAVVKVVSAEQQTVAGMKYNFVLEMGRTICTKVEPNFDNCPLNEQPGQEQRKLCSFEVYDVPWEHKMSMLSYNCQNA
;
A
#
# COMPACT_ATOMS: atom_id res chain seq x y z
N MET A 1 -27.90 -31.11 -32.16
CA MET A 1 -27.96 -30.87 -31.57
C MET A 1 -27.42 -30.66 -30.60
N ALA A 2 -27.42 -30.89 -30.11
CA ALA A 2 -26.90 -30.71 -29.07
C ALA A 2 -25.93 -29.87 -29.17
N SER A 3 -25.41 -29.93 -29.71
CA SER A 3 -24.47 -29.17 -29.80
C SER A 3 -24.76 -27.98 -29.68
N ILE A 4 -25.48 -27.72 -30.02
CA ILE A 4 -25.86 -26.60 -29.94
C ILE A 4 -25.89 -26.10 -28.84
N LEU A 5 -26.33 -26.58 -28.26
CA LEU A 5 -26.47 -26.08 -27.18
C LEU A 5 -25.36 -25.74 -26.57
N GLY A 6 -24.73 -26.35 -26.65
CA GLY A 6 -23.71 -26.04 -25.88
C GLY A 6 -23.19 -24.86 -26.23
N ILE A 7 -23.21 -24.63 -27.08
CA ILE A 7 -22.76 -23.55 -27.48
C ILE A 7 -23.04 -22.48 -26.86
N GLN A 8 -23.93 -22.30 -26.73
CA GLN A 8 -24.27 -21.25 -26.17
C GLN A 8 -23.69 -20.97 -25.05
N LEU A 9 -23.55 -21.65 -24.52
CA LEU A 9 -23.11 -21.35 -23.40
C LEU A 9 -21.92 -20.80 -23.42
N LEU A 10 -21.34 -21.18 -23.93
CA LEU A 10 -20.19 -20.73 -23.81
C LEU A 10 -20.08 -19.46 -23.95
N LEU A 11 -20.53 -19.08 -24.55
CA LEU A 11 -20.42 -17.88 -24.73
C LEU A 11 -20.51 -17.20 -23.65
N LEU A 12 -21.12 -17.47 -23.05
CA LEU A 12 -21.31 -16.77 -22.04
C LEU A 12 -20.20 -16.70 -21.30
N ALA A 13 -19.70 -17.50 -21.22
CA ALA A 13 -18.68 -17.44 -20.39
C ALA A 13 -17.85 -16.47 -20.78
N THR A 14 -17.72 -16.35 -21.73
CA THR A 14 -16.85 -15.51 -22.12
C THR A 14 -17.03 -14.33 -21.68
N LEU A 15 -17.89 -13.99 -21.73
CA LEU A 15 -18.11 -12.81 -21.37
C LEU A 15 -17.72 -12.58 -20.24
N THR A 16 -17.73 -13.22 -19.73
CA THR A 16 -17.46 -12.98 -18.59
C THR A 16 -16.28 -12.33 -18.43
N LYS A 17 -15.38 -12.70 -18.79
CA LYS A 17 -14.30 -12.13 -18.57
C LYS A 17 -14.19 -10.87 -18.90
N ALA A 18 -14.54 -10.66 -19.76
CA ALA A 18 -14.35 -9.47 -20.20
C ALA A 18 -14.86 -8.58 -19.39
N GLU A 19 -15.79 -8.80 -19.03
CA GLU A 19 -16.36 -7.89 -18.40
C GLU A 19 -15.81 -7.65 -17.29
N ASP A 20 -15.33 -8.44 -16.86
CA ASP A 20 -14.90 -8.19 -15.72
C ASP A 20 -14.13 -7.09 -15.72
N VAL A 21 -13.59 -6.79 -16.44
CA VAL A 21 -12.80 -5.87 -16.40
C VAL A 21 -13.19 -4.63 -16.51
N ASN A 22 -13.69 -4.34 -17.30
CA ASN A 22 -14.00 -3.08 -17.56
C ASN A 22 -15.09 -2.41 -17.12
N PRO A 23 -16.15 -2.88 -17.04
CA PRO A 23 -17.29 -2.17 -16.68
C PRO A 23 -17.09 -1.46 -15.42
N GLU A 24 -16.52 -2.10 -14.46
CA GLU A 24 -16.33 -1.45 -13.33
C GLU A 24 -15.41 -0.37 -13.38
N SER A 25 -14.37 -0.49 -13.96
CA SER A 25 -13.47 0.56 -14.08
C SER A 25 -14.09 1.71 -14.70
N ASN A 26 -14.83 1.53 -15.69
CA ASN A 26 -15.44 2.62 -16.36
C ASN A 26 -16.43 3.32 -15.53
N ALA A 27 -17.15 2.63 -14.77
CA ALA A 27 -18.15 3.25 -13.96
C ALA A 27 -17.55 4.21 -12.99
N ASN A 28 -16.35 3.98 -12.57
CA ASN A 28 -15.72 4.85 -11.65
C ASN A 28 -14.75 5.81 -12.23
N SER A 29 -14.75 5.99 -13.50
CA SER A 29 -13.73 6.80 -14.11
C SER A 29 -13.77 8.23 -13.62
N TRP A 30 -14.89 8.81 -13.36
CA TRP A 30 -14.96 10.18 -12.94
C TRP A 30 -14.63 10.33 -11.47
N LEU A 31 -14.62 9.26 -10.70
CA LEU A 31 -14.16 9.30 -9.35
C LEU A 31 -12.72 8.85 -9.28
N GLY A 32 -12.16 8.44 -10.35
CA GLY A 32 -10.80 7.92 -10.33
C GLY A 32 -10.77 6.46 -9.93
N GLY A 33 -10.34 5.59 -10.77
CA GLY A 33 -10.15 4.18 -10.45
C GLY A 33 -8.85 3.97 -9.74
N LEU A 34 -8.64 2.75 -9.31
CA LEU A 34 -7.42 2.37 -8.64
C LEU A 34 -6.31 2.21 -9.68
N GLU A 35 -5.19 2.80 -9.46
CA GLU A 35 -4.07 2.73 -10.40
C GLU A 35 -2.77 2.60 -9.64
N LYS A 36 -1.71 2.23 -10.31
CA LYS A 36 -0.42 2.14 -9.68
C LYS A 36 0.06 3.50 -9.29
N ALA A 37 0.64 3.61 -8.11
CA ALA A 37 1.24 4.85 -7.65
C ALA A 37 2.71 4.85 -8.03
N ASP A 38 3.23 6.00 -8.45
CA ASP A 38 4.63 6.13 -8.84
C ASP A 38 5.43 6.38 -7.56
N VAL A 39 6.15 5.37 -7.10
CA VAL A 39 6.89 5.47 -5.87
C VAL A 39 8.03 6.44 -5.93
N ASN A 40 8.37 6.92 -7.11
CA ASN A 40 9.44 7.91 -7.24
C ASN A 40 8.90 9.34 -7.23
N SER A 41 7.60 9.53 -7.25
CA SER A 41 7.06 10.87 -7.22
C SER A 41 7.12 11.42 -5.81
N GLU A 42 7.23 12.73 -5.71
CA GLU A 42 7.36 13.38 -4.43
C GLU A 42 6.13 13.20 -3.56
N GLU A 43 4.98 13.24 -4.16
CA GLU A 43 3.72 13.08 -3.43
C GLU A 43 3.61 11.69 -2.82
N VAL A 44 3.97 10.67 -3.58
CA VAL A 44 3.90 9.32 -3.09
C VAL A 44 4.94 9.09 -2.01
N GLN A 45 6.14 9.68 -2.18
CA GLN A 45 7.17 9.54 -1.17
C GLN A 45 6.76 10.19 0.15
N ARG A 46 6.08 11.32 0.10
CA ARG A 46 5.58 11.94 1.33
C ARG A 46 4.54 11.07 2.00
N ALA A 47 3.69 10.41 1.22
CA ALA A 47 2.69 9.53 1.80
C ALA A 47 3.32 8.29 2.42
N VAL A 48 4.37 7.76 1.80
CA VAL A 48 5.10 6.62 2.36
C VAL A 48 5.78 7.04 3.66
N GLU A 49 6.39 8.23 3.67
CA GLU A 49 7.03 8.73 4.88
C GLU A 49 6.02 8.88 6.01
N TYR A 50 4.83 9.37 5.68
CA TYR A 50 3.77 9.49 6.68
C TYR A 50 3.40 8.12 7.23
N ALA A 51 3.28 7.13 6.34
CA ALA A 51 2.91 5.78 6.74
C ALA A 51 3.96 5.17 7.66
N VAL A 52 5.23 5.35 7.30
CA VAL A 52 6.33 4.79 8.09
C VAL A 52 6.38 5.48 9.45
N GLY A 53 6.19 6.80 9.47
CA GLY A 53 6.15 7.53 10.73
C GLY A 53 5.02 7.08 11.63
N TYR A 54 3.86 6.83 11.03
CA TYR A 54 2.71 6.33 11.79
C TYR A 54 3.03 4.97 12.39
N HIS A 55 3.61 4.08 11.57
CA HIS A 55 3.97 2.73 12.03
C HIS A 55 4.91 2.82 13.24
N ASN A 56 5.93 3.64 13.14
CA ASN A 56 6.92 3.73 14.20
C ASN A 56 6.35 4.39 15.45
N GLN A 57 5.30 5.18 15.31
CA GLN A 57 4.69 5.81 16.44
C GLN A 57 3.75 4.89 17.19
N VAL A 58 2.98 4.07 16.48
CA VAL A 58 2.01 3.21 17.11
C VAL A 58 2.57 1.87 17.54
N HIS A 59 3.74 1.50 17.01
CA HIS A 59 4.35 0.20 17.33
C HIS A 59 5.23 0.38 18.57
N ASP A 60 4.63 0.63 19.73
CA ASP A 60 5.31 1.05 20.88
C ASP A 60 6.12 0.02 21.56
N ASN A 61 5.86 -1.24 21.42
CA ASN A 61 6.56 -2.28 22.15
C ASN A 61 7.91 -2.61 21.54
N ASP A 62 8.34 -1.87 20.52
CA ASP A 62 9.64 -2.07 19.93
C ASP A 62 10.46 -0.79 20.15
N ALA A 63 11.61 -0.91 20.74
CA ALA A 63 12.45 0.23 21.01
C ALA A 63 13.18 0.75 19.77
N TYR A 64 13.17 -0.01 18.69
CA TYR A 64 13.89 0.35 17.48
C TYR A 64 12.97 0.85 16.40
N ILE A 65 13.49 1.69 15.52
CA ILE A 65 12.76 2.18 14.38
C ILE A 65 12.75 1.13 13.29
N ASP A 66 11.63 0.97 12.62
CA ASP A 66 11.55 0.15 11.43
C ASP A 66 11.70 1.03 10.19
N ALA A 67 12.28 0.49 9.14
CA ALA A 67 12.42 1.17 7.85
C ALA A 67 11.84 0.28 6.77
N VAL A 68 11.58 0.86 5.60
CA VAL A 68 11.06 0.11 4.47
C VAL A 68 12.18 -0.70 3.86
N VAL A 69 11.98 -2.01 3.77
CA VAL A 69 12.90 -2.89 3.07
C VAL A 69 12.49 -2.96 1.61
N LYS A 70 11.21 -3.00 1.34
CA LYS A 70 10.71 -3.18 0.00
C LYS A 70 9.30 -2.67 -0.10
N VAL A 71 8.98 -2.01 -1.20
CA VAL A 71 7.60 -1.64 -1.49
C VAL A 71 6.99 -2.80 -2.26
N VAL A 72 6.11 -3.55 -1.61
CA VAL A 72 5.49 -4.71 -2.24
C VAL A 72 4.44 -4.25 -3.23
N SER A 73 3.63 -3.27 -2.85
CA SER A 73 2.70 -2.67 -3.79
C SER A 73 2.39 -1.24 -3.36
N ALA A 74 2.06 -0.42 -4.33
CA ALA A 74 1.66 0.95 -4.10
C ALA A 74 0.61 1.31 -5.13
N GLU A 75 -0.58 1.64 -4.66
CA GLU A 75 -1.69 1.97 -5.52
C GLU A 75 -2.32 3.26 -5.03
N GLN A 76 -3.01 3.95 -5.92
CA GLN A 76 -3.65 5.20 -5.57
C GLN A 76 -5.01 5.33 -6.25
N GLN A 77 -5.85 6.14 -5.68
CA GLN A 77 -7.15 6.41 -6.24
C GLN A 77 -7.44 7.88 -6.01
N THR A 78 -7.84 8.59 -7.06
CA THR A 78 -8.21 9.99 -6.94
C THR A 78 -9.64 10.06 -6.42
N VAL A 79 -9.79 10.76 -5.33
CA VAL A 79 -11.10 10.96 -4.74
C VAL A 79 -11.14 12.45 -4.46
N ALA A 80 -11.77 12.91 -3.43
CA ALA A 80 -11.61 14.29 -3.06
C ALA A 80 -10.30 14.36 -2.31
N GLY A 81 -9.22 14.43 -3.00
CA GLY A 81 -7.87 14.24 -2.50
C GLY A 81 -7.32 12.97 -3.12
N MET A 82 -6.35 12.38 -2.49
CA MET A 82 -5.72 11.15 -3.01
C MET A 82 -5.71 10.10 -1.92
N LYS A 83 -6.17 8.91 -2.27
CA LYS A 83 -6.12 7.79 -1.35
C LYS A 83 -5.05 6.83 -1.83
N TYR A 84 -4.12 6.47 -0.95
CA TYR A 84 -3.03 5.57 -1.29
C TYR A 84 -3.18 4.26 -0.53
N ASN A 85 -2.89 3.15 -1.20
CA ASN A 85 -2.83 1.85 -0.55
C ASN A 85 -1.43 1.33 -0.73
N PHE A 86 -0.71 1.15 0.37
CA PHE A 86 0.65 0.65 0.33
C PHE A 86 0.74 -0.69 1.05
N VAL A 87 1.51 -1.60 0.48
CA VAL A 87 1.93 -2.79 1.20
C VAL A 87 3.45 -2.72 1.23
N LEU A 88 4.00 -2.58 2.42
CA LEU A 88 5.44 -2.39 2.59
C LEU A 88 6.00 -3.50 3.44
N GLU A 89 7.15 -4.00 3.03
CA GLU A 89 7.90 -4.89 3.91
C GLU A 89 8.78 -4.00 4.77
N MET A 90 8.65 -4.10 6.08
CA MET A 90 9.36 -3.28 7.03
C MET A 90 10.37 -4.13 7.76
N GLY A 91 11.48 -3.54 8.13
CA GLY A 91 12.53 -4.24 8.87
C GLY A 91 13.06 -3.39 9.98
N ARG A 92 13.49 -4.02 11.05
CA ARG A 92 14.07 -3.33 12.19
C ARG A 92 15.41 -2.75 11.81
N THR A 93 15.68 -1.53 12.24
CA THR A 93 16.99 -0.89 12.06
C THR A 93 17.77 -0.96 13.35
N ILE A 94 18.98 -0.47 13.33
CA ILE A 94 19.80 -0.39 14.53
C ILE A 94 19.53 0.88 15.34
N CYS A 95 18.66 1.75 14.85
CA CYS A 95 18.37 3.01 15.52
C CYS A 95 17.24 2.90 16.49
N THR A 96 17.39 3.48 17.65
CA THR A 96 16.33 3.46 18.65
C THR A 96 15.42 4.66 18.46
N LYS A 97 14.23 4.58 18.98
CA LYS A 97 13.24 5.63 18.84
C LYS A 97 13.57 6.88 19.62
N VAL A 98 14.51 6.78 20.54
CA VAL A 98 14.90 7.93 21.33
C VAL A 98 16.04 8.71 20.71
N GLU A 99 16.59 8.24 19.62
CA GLU A 99 17.66 8.97 18.97
C GLU A 99 17.12 10.12 18.18
N PRO A 100 17.75 11.28 18.23
CA PRO A 100 17.20 12.42 17.55
C PRO A 100 17.42 12.46 16.07
N ASN A 101 18.30 11.67 15.54
CA ASN A 101 18.61 11.71 14.11
C ASN A 101 18.40 10.36 13.51
N PHE A 102 17.43 10.24 12.60
CA PHE A 102 17.11 8.98 11.99
C PHE A 102 17.59 8.87 10.55
N ASP A 103 18.47 9.76 10.13
CA ASP A 103 18.82 9.85 8.74
C ASP A 103 19.55 8.66 8.22
N ASN A 104 20.23 7.95 8.95
CA ASN A 104 21.01 6.87 8.42
C ASN A 104 20.87 5.69 9.34
N CYS A 105 19.79 4.97 9.15
CA CYS A 105 19.48 3.84 10.01
C CYS A 105 19.50 2.54 9.23
N PRO A 106 20.63 1.89 9.16
CA PRO A 106 20.71 0.63 8.44
C PRO A 106 19.93 -0.46 9.14
N LEU A 107 19.52 -1.44 8.36
CA LEU A 107 18.79 -2.58 8.90
C LEU A 107 19.67 -3.36 9.85
N ASN A 108 19.05 -3.94 10.86
CA ASN A 108 19.75 -4.79 11.80
C ASN A 108 19.78 -6.18 11.23
N GLU A 109 20.95 -6.62 10.82
CA GLU A 109 21.11 -7.91 10.18
C GLU A 109 21.76 -8.94 11.07
N GLN A 110 21.89 -8.64 12.34
CA GLN A 110 22.51 -9.60 13.24
C GLN A 110 21.56 -10.76 13.46
N PRO A 111 22.07 -11.98 13.53
CA PRO A 111 21.23 -13.14 13.75
C PRO A 111 20.42 -12.99 15.01
N GLY A 112 19.15 -13.27 14.93
CA GLY A 112 18.25 -13.16 16.07
C GLY A 112 17.72 -11.77 16.33
N GLN A 113 18.25 -10.75 15.63
CA GLN A 113 17.79 -9.38 15.79
C GLN A 113 16.99 -8.90 14.59
N GLU A 114 17.07 -9.63 13.50
CA GLU A 114 16.32 -9.28 12.34
C GLU A 114 14.86 -9.48 12.56
N GLN A 115 14.06 -8.55 12.20
CA GLN A 115 12.61 -8.69 12.23
C GLN A 115 12.03 -8.10 10.98
N ARG A 116 11.19 -8.85 10.32
CA ARG A 116 10.52 -8.40 9.12
C ARG A 116 9.01 -8.44 9.35
N LYS A 117 8.32 -7.44 8.83
CA LYS A 117 6.87 -7.35 8.94
C LYS A 117 6.32 -6.96 7.58
N LEU A 118 5.14 -7.41 7.29
CA LEU A 118 4.44 -6.99 6.09
C LEU A 118 3.30 -6.12 6.55
N CYS A 119 3.34 -4.86 6.20
CA CYS A 119 2.38 -3.88 6.69
C CYS A 119 1.56 -3.28 5.57
N SER A 120 0.28 -3.16 5.80
CA SER A 120 -0.64 -2.56 4.85
C SER A 120 -1.12 -1.24 5.41
N PHE A 121 -1.15 -0.22 4.57
CA PHE A 121 -1.55 1.12 4.97
C PHE A 121 -2.53 1.69 3.98
N GLU A 122 -3.54 2.38 4.46
CA GLU A 122 -4.40 3.15 3.59
C GLU A 122 -4.30 4.60 4.08
N VAL A 123 -3.73 5.47 3.26
CA VAL A 123 -3.41 6.85 3.62
C VAL A 123 -4.28 7.78 2.79
N TYR A 124 -4.85 8.77 3.42
CA TYR A 124 -5.67 9.76 2.73
C TYR A 124 -4.95 11.10 2.80
N ASP A 125 -4.70 11.69 1.64
CA ASP A 125 -3.98 12.95 1.50
C ASP A 125 -4.89 14.00 0.90
N VAL A 126 -5.06 15.13 1.59
CA VAL A 126 -5.81 16.26 1.08
C VAL A 126 -4.80 17.40 0.96
N PRO A 127 -4.11 17.51 -0.18
CA PRO A 127 -2.99 18.45 -0.29
C PRO A 127 -3.36 19.90 -0.05
N TRP A 128 -4.54 20.32 -0.47
CA TRP A 128 -4.92 21.72 -0.29
C TRP A 128 -5.22 22.05 1.15
N GLU A 129 -5.34 21.04 2.00
CA GLU A 129 -5.51 21.24 3.42
C GLU A 129 -4.23 20.91 4.16
N HIS A 130 -3.20 20.50 3.47
CA HIS A 130 -1.93 20.08 4.06
C HIS A 130 -2.18 19.03 5.14
N LYS A 131 -3.02 18.04 4.81
CA LYS A 131 -3.46 17.10 5.80
C LYS A 131 -3.39 15.68 5.28
N MET A 132 -2.76 14.80 6.02
CA MET A 132 -2.76 13.38 5.75
C MET A 132 -3.33 12.65 6.94
N SER A 133 -4.03 11.56 6.70
CA SER A 133 -4.57 10.74 7.77
C SER A 133 -4.45 9.27 7.41
N MET A 134 -4.40 8.43 8.43
CA MET A 134 -4.31 6.99 8.25
C MET A 134 -5.72 6.42 8.36
N LEU A 135 -6.21 5.82 7.27
CA LEU A 135 -7.54 5.24 7.27
C LEU A 135 -7.51 3.79 7.74
N SER A 136 -6.44 3.08 7.45
CA SER A 136 -6.35 1.67 7.80
C SER A 136 -4.89 1.29 7.94
N TYR A 137 -4.56 0.46 8.91
CA TYR A 137 -3.19 0.06 9.17
C TYR A 137 -3.19 -1.33 9.78
N ASN A 138 -2.38 -2.21 9.23
CA ASN A 138 -2.27 -3.56 9.76
C ASN A 138 -0.90 -4.12 9.41
N CYS A 139 -0.27 -4.79 10.34
CA CYS A 139 1.00 -5.47 10.11
C CYS A 139 0.91 -6.91 10.55
N GLN A 140 1.67 -7.75 9.87
CA GLN A 140 1.82 -9.13 10.28
C GLN A 140 3.27 -9.52 10.10
N ASN A 141 3.70 -10.56 10.75
CA ASN A 141 5.07 -11.00 10.60
C ASN A 141 5.27 -11.56 9.19
N ALA A 142 6.38 -11.24 8.63
CA ALA A 142 6.70 -11.70 7.28
C ALA A 142 7.45 -13.00 7.29
#